data_505722f570a03ac1399b11258d97ad1d
#
_entry.id   505722f570a03ac1399b11258d97ad1d
#
_cell.length_a   1.000
_cell.length_b   1.000
_cell.length_c   1.000
_cell.angle_alpha   90.00
_cell.angle_beta   90.00
_cell.angle_gamma   90.00
#
_symmetry.space_group_name_H-M   'P 1'
#
loop_
_entity.id
_entity.type
_entity.pdbx_description
1 polymer ?
#
loop_
_entity_poly.entity_id
_entity_poly.type
_entity_poly.pdbx_seq_one_letter_code
_entity_poly.pdbx_strand_id
1 'polypeptide(L)'
;MTEPAAGPGAIGWPDRVPGDWAALLAAHPEARPARVVEQHRSGYVVAEGPGEGHTAESLPEWQRPPAYRKGEAAAEERAAVGDWVVVEGAGDASRIVALLPRRGAIKRGAAGEHYRQQVIAANVDTALVVSGLDADFNPRRIERYLLLVAGTGVAPVVVLTKADKALANDPGAVDDARAALADVIAQGVPVLAVNAKAPETAAALAPWLRPGTTAVLVGSSGAGKSTLTNTLLGSERMRTAEVRAGDDRGRHTTTHRALIPLSSGACLIDTPGMRELKPTGEEDVAETFADIEAIAEGCRFRDCAHEREPGCAVRAAVEAGTVDRERVANFLKLSDEVAGAADRLATRRAQKAEARVQGKALNKRLDDKYGRH
;
A
#
# COMPACT_ATOMS: atom_id res chain seq x y z
N MET A 1 -6.56 30.35 15.18
CA MET A 1 -6.62 28.89 15.38
C MET A 1 -8.02 28.48 14.94
N THR A 2 -8.17 27.96 13.73
CA THR A 2 -9.42 27.36 13.26
C THR A 2 -9.63 26.06 14.03
N GLU A 3 -10.81 25.87 14.63
CA GLU A 3 -11.19 24.59 15.22
C GLU A 3 -10.99 23.47 14.20
N PRO A 4 -10.42 22.31 14.60
CA PRO A 4 -10.29 21.19 13.68
C PRO A 4 -11.68 20.82 13.15
N ALA A 5 -11.79 20.63 11.83
CA ALA A 5 -13.03 20.24 11.21
C ALA A 5 -13.59 18.99 11.91
N ALA A 6 -14.85 19.08 12.39
CA ALA A 6 -15.52 17.94 13.00
C ALA A 6 -16.16 17.08 11.91
N GLY A 7 -16.21 15.75 12.14
CA GLY A 7 -16.88 14.81 11.26
C GLY A 7 -15.98 14.10 10.22
N PRO A 8 -16.60 13.33 9.31
CA PRO A 8 -15.87 12.40 8.42
C PRO A 8 -14.94 13.11 7.43
N GLY A 9 -15.21 14.36 7.05
CA GLY A 9 -14.33 15.16 6.18
C GLY A 9 -12.93 15.33 6.75
N ALA A 10 -12.80 15.48 8.06
CA ALA A 10 -11.51 15.61 8.74
C ALA A 10 -10.65 14.33 8.73
N ILE A 11 -11.22 13.20 8.36
CA ILE A 11 -10.52 11.92 8.18
C ILE A 11 -10.59 11.43 6.73
N GLY A 12 -10.80 12.34 5.76
CA GLY A 12 -10.70 12.07 4.34
C GLY A 12 -11.99 11.63 3.64
N TRP A 13 -13.16 11.89 4.21
CA TRP A 13 -14.42 11.75 3.48
C TRP A 13 -14.47 12.76 2.32
N PRO A 14 -14.81 12.33 1.10
CA PRO A 14 -14.77 13.21 -0.06
C PRO A 14 -15.87 14.27 -0.02
N ASP A 15 -15.56 15.49 -0.44
CA ASP A 15 -16.54 16.58 -0.57
C ASP A 15 -17.69 16.21 -1.51
N ARG A 16 -17.36 15.46 -2.57
CA ARG A 16 -18.33 14.90 -3.51
C ARG A 16 -18.36 13.39 -3.39
N VAL A 17 -19.45 12.86 -2.85
CA VAL A 17 -19.65 11.42 -2.69
C VAL A 17 -19.77 10.75 -4.07
N PRO A 18 -18.98 9.72 -4.40
CA PRO A 18 -19.12 8.92 -5.62
C PRO A 18 -20.52 8.30 -5.75
N GLY A 19 -21.02 8.15 -6.98
CA GLY A 19 -22.37 7.65 -7.21
C GLY A 19 -22.62 6.24 -6.69
N ASP A 20 -21.63 5.36 -6.78
CA ASP A 20 -21.67 4.00 -6.22
C ASP A 20 -21.70 4.00 -4.68
N TRP A 21 -21.00 4.93 -4.03
CA TRP A 21 -21.08 5.13 -2.59
C TRP A 21 -22.46 5.65 -2.17
N ALA A 22 -22.99 6.64 -2.93
CA ALA A 22 -24.30 7.21 -2.67
C ALA A 22 -25.40 6.14 -2.78
N ALA A 23 -25.31 5.22 -3.78
CA ALA A 23 -26.26 4.13 -3.94
C ALA A 23 -26.22 3.15 -2.74
N LEU A 24 -25.04 2.80 -2.24
CA LEU A 24 -24.88 1.93 -1.07
C LEU A 24 -25.41 2.61 0.21
N LEU A 25 -25.15 3.89 0.41
CA LEU A 25 -25.69 4.65 1.54
C LEU A 25 -27.22 4.74 1.48
N ALA A 26 -27.78 4.97 0.29
CA ALA A 26 -29.23 5.00 0.10
C ALA A 26 -29.91 3.65 0.37
N ALA A 27 -29.22 2.54 0.16
CA ALA A 27 -29.70 1.20 0.51
C ALA A 27 -29.74 0.93 2.03
N HIS A 28 -29.06 1.77 2.84
CA HIS A 28 -28.98 1.65 4.29
C HIS A 28 -29.28 3.00 4.96
N PRO A 29 -30.56 3.47 4.96
CA PRO A 29 -30.93 4.83 5.36
C PRO A 29 -30.66 5.14 6.85
N GLU A 30 -30.63 4.13 7.71
CA GLU A 30 -30.33 4.27 9.14
C GLU A 30 -28.83 4.16 9.45
N ALA A 31 -28.03 3.87 8.44
CA ALA A 31 -26.60 3.68 8.60
C ALA A 31 -25.83 4.96 8.24
N ARG A 32 -24.59 5.03 8.69
CA ARG A 32 -23.70 6.15 8.47
C ARG A 32 -22.32 5.70 7.99
N PRO A 33 -21.58 6.55 7.27
CA PRO A 33 -20.23 6.23 6.84
C PRO A 33 -19.27 6.31 8.04
N ALA A 34 -18.37 5.32 8.13
CA ALA A 34 -17.27 5.32 9.07
C ALA A 34 -16.00 4.85 8.40
N ARG A 35 -14.85 5.30 8.87
CA ARG A 35 -13.56 4.90 8.35
C ARG A 35 -12.91 3.85 9.23
N VAL A 36 -12.37 2.78 8.65
CA VAL A 36 -11.60 1.78 9.37
C VAL A 36 -10.26 2.39 9.78
N VAL A 37 -10.07 2.61 11.07
CA VAL A 37 -8.85 3.21 11.63
C VAL A 37 -7.89 2.18 12.19
N GLU A 38 -8.39 1.00 12.64
CA GLU A 38 -7.56 -0.12 13.05
C GLU A 38 -8.18 -1.46 12.63
N GLN A 39 -7.32 -2.43 12.40
CA GLN A 39 -7.71 -3.81 12.09
C GLN A 39 -7.08 -4.77 13.08
N HIS A 40 -7.89 -5.52 13.81
CA HIS A 40 -7.50 -6.56 14.74
C HIS A 40 -7.87 -7.94 14.21
N ARG A 41 -7.40 -9.00 14.89
CA ARG A 41 -7.80 -10.37 14.55
C ARG A 41 -9.28 -10.64 14.78
N SER A 42 -9.87 -9.94 15.75
CA SER A 42 -11.25 -10.13 16.21
C SER A 42 -12.26 -9.13 15.64
N GLY A 43 -11.83 -8.11 14.89
CA GLY A 43 -12.74 -7.09 14.38
C GLY A 43 -12.04 -5.83 13.91
N TYR A 44 -12.80 -4.76 13.82
CA TYR A 44 -12.37 -3.47 13.33
C TYR A 44 -12.64 -2.38 14.35
N VAL A 45 -11.77 -1.37 14.39
CA VAL A 45 -12.08 -0.09 15.00
C VAL A 45 -12.40 0.88 13.87
N VAL A 46 -13.54 1.54 14.00
CA VAL A 46 -14.04 2.52 13.00
C VAL A 46 -14.19 3.89 13.64
N ALA A 47 -14.04 4.95 12.85
CA ALA A 47 -14.21 6.33 13.29
C ALA A 47 -15.09 7.10 12.31
N GLU A 48 -15.91 8.01 12.81
CA GLU A 48 -16.77 8.89 12.02
C GLU A 48 -16.22 10.32 11.94
N GLY A 49 -15.06 10.53 12.54
CA GLY A 49 -14.34 11.80 12.60
C GLY A 49 -12.97 11.64 13.26
N PRO A 50 -12.26 12.73 13.56
CA PRO A 50 -10.89 12.70 14.09
C PRO A 50 -10.78 12.31 15.58
N GLY A 51 -11.87 11.90 16.22
CA GLY A 51 -11.91 11.46 17.61
C GLY A 51 -11.46 10.00 17.81
N GLU A 52 -11.74 9.48 19.02
CA GLU A 52 -11.52 8.06 19.32
C GLU A 52 -12.47 7.19 18.48
N GLY A 53 -11.91 6.14 17.89
CA GLY A 53 -12.71 5.13 17.21
C GLY A 53 -13.41 4.21 18.21
N HIS A 54 -14.41 3.51 17.73
CA HIS A 54 -15.13 2.48 18.48
C HIS A 54 -15.09 1.14 17.75
N THR A 55 -15.27 0.05 18.48
CA THR A 55 -15.33 -1.29 17.89
C THR A 55 -16.57 -1.46 17.03
N ALA A 56 -16.42 -2.13 15.89
CA ALA A 56 -17.54 -2.49 15.04
C ALA A 56 -17.49 -3.98 14.70
N GLU A 57 -18.64 -4.65 14.82
CA GLU A 57 -18.78 -6.03 14.38
C GLU A 57 -18.63 -6.12 12.86
N SER A 58 -17.82 -7.07 12.41
CA SER A 58 -17.58 -7.28 10.98
C SER A 58 -18.74 -8.05 10.33
N LEU A 59 -18.83 -7.95 9.00
CA LEU A 59 -19.73 -8.81 8.21
C LEU A 59 -19.47 -10.29 8.54
N PRO A 60 -20.52 -11.13 8.62
CA PRO A 60 -20.39 -12.56 8.95
C PRO A 60 -19.44 -13.31 8.02
N GLU A 61 -19.40 -12.97 6.73
CA GLU A 61 -18.49 -13.56 5.76
C GLU A 61 -17.01 -13.19 6.00
N TRP A 62 -16.73 -12.12 6.76
CA TRP A 62 -15.37 -11.72 7.12
C TRP A 62 -14.86 -12.38 8.39
N GLN A 63 -15.75 -12.85 9.28
CA GLN A 63 -15.39 -13.51 10.54
C GLN A 63 -14.82 -14.91 10.32
N ARG A 64 -15.19 -15.55 9.20
CA ARG A 64 -14.73 -16.90 8.90
C ARG A 64 -13.28 -16.86 8.40
N PRO A 65 -12.40 -17.76 8.87
CA PRO A 65 -11.05 -17.85 8.33
C PRO A 65 -11.16 -18.07 6.81
N PRO A 66 -10.24 -17.47 6.02
CA PRO A 66 -10.23 -17.68 4.58
C PRO A 66 -9.89 -19.15 4.30
N ALA A 67 -10.89 -19.98 4.29
CA ALA A 67 -10.85 -21.40 3.99
C ALA A 67 -11.52 -21.67 2.63
N TYR A 68 -11.25 -22.84 2.07
CA TYR A 68 -11.66 -23.29 0.76
C TYR A 68 -13.17 -23.55 0.58
N ARG A 69 -14.04 -22.96 1.41
CA ARG A 69 -15.48 -23.24 1.40
C ARG A 69 -16.26 -22.15 0.68
N LYS A 70 -17.34 -22.57 0.04
CA LYS A 70 -18.31 -21.78 -0.72
C LYS A 70 -18.87 -20.62 0.15
N GLY A 71 -18.76 -19.37 -0.36
CA GLY A 71 -19.35 -18.19 0.27
C GLY A 71 -18.41 -17.37 1.17
N GLU A 72 -17.10 -17.64 1.16
CA GLU A 72 -16.14 -16.85 1.92
C GLU A 72 -15.61 -15.67 1.12
N ALA A 73 -15.53 -14.50 1.78
CA ALA A 73 -14.90 -13.32 1.22
C ALA A 73 -13.39 -13.55 1.04
N ALA A 74 -12.85 -13.21 -0.12
CA ALA A 74 -11.42 -13.19 -0.33
C ALA A 74 -10.75 -12.15 0.61
N ALA A 75 -9.46 -12.29 0.87
CA ALA A 75 -8.76 -11.36 1.76
C ALA A 75 -8.82 -9.91 1.26
N GLU A 76 -8.84 -9.72 -0.05
CA GLU A 76 -9.01 -8.45 -0.73
C GLU A 76 -10.45 -7.88 -0.67
N GLU A 77 -11.45 -8.71 -0.42
CA GLU A 77 -12.85 -8.33 -0.26
C GLU A 77 -13.20 -7.90 1.17
N ARG A 78 -12.26 -8.07 2.11
CA ARG A 78 -12.42 -7.65 3.51
C ARG A 78 -11.95 -6.22 3.68
N ALA A 79 -12.52 -5.53 4.67
CA ALA A 79 -12.05 -4.20 5.01
C ALA A 79 -10.58 -4.22 5.50
N ALA A 80 -9.88 -3.16 5.19
CA ALA A 80 -8.52 -2.88 5.63
C ALA A 80 -8.46 -1.47 6.21
N VAL A 81 -7.36 -1.13 6.87
CA VAL A 81 -7.15 0.23 7.38
C VAL A 81 -7.21 1.25 6.24
N GLY A 82 -8.00 2.31 6.44
CA GLY A 82 -8.28 3.34 5.46
C GLY A 82 -9.57 3.12 4.65
N ASP A 83 -10.17 1.92 4.69
CA ASP A 83 -11.44 1.68 4.03
C ASP A 83 -12.59 2.49 4.64
N TRP A 84 -13.53 2.86 3.79
CA TRP A 84 -14.80 3.39 4.19
C TRP A 84 -15.83 2.27 4.24
N VAL A 85 -16.56 2.21 5.33
CA VAL A 85 -17.62 1.23 5.60
C VAL A 85 -18.91 1.95 5.96
N VAL A 86 -20.01 1.25 5.78
CA VAL A 86 -21.34 1.71 6.24
C VAL A 86 -21.65 0.97 7.53
N VAL A 87 -21.97 1.70 8.60
CA VAL A 87 -22.21 1.15 9.93
C VAL A 87 -23.60 1.48 10.44
N GLU A 88 -24.24 0.50 11.07
CA GLU A 88 -25.47 0.63 11.85
C GLU A 88 -25.18 0.51 13.34
N GLY A 89 -26.10 0.98 14.19
CA GLY A 89 -25.92 0.96 15.64
C GLY A 89 -25.08 2.15 16.14
N ALA A 90 -24.68 2.16 17.40
CA ALA A 90 -23.93 3.24 18.04
C ALA A 90 -22.85 2.68 18.99
N GLY A 91 -21.70 3.36 19.08
CA GLY A 91 -20.58 2.96 19.93
C GLY A 91 -20.16 1.50 19.67
N ASP A 92 -19.90 0.76 20.74
CA ASP A 92 -19.47 -0.65 20.65
C ASP A 92 -20.56 -1.63 20.17
N ALA A 93 -21.81 -1.17 20.01
CA ALA A 93 -22.88 -1.93 19.36
C ALA A 93 -22.95 -1.67 17.84
N SER A 94 -21.97 -1.00 17.28
CA SER A 94 -21.89 -0.74 15.84
C SER A 94 -21.59 -2.02 15.05
N ARG A 95 -22.26 -2.13 13.89
CA ARG A 95 -22.11 -3.26 12.97
C ARG A 95 -21.83 -2.74 11.57
N ILE A 96 -20.82 -3.27 10.92
CA ILE A 96 -20.55 -3.01 9.50
C ILE A 96 -21.61 -3.74 8.68
N VAL A 97 -22.28 -3.02 7.77
CA VAL A 97 -23.32 -3.57 6.88
C VAL A 97 -22.87 -3.54 5.41
N ALA A 98 -21.92 -2.67 5.05
CA ALA A 98 -21.36 -2.64 3.71
C ALA A 98 -19.91 -2.10 3.71
N LEU A 99 -19.12 -2.53 2.71
CA LEU A 99 -17.83 -1.96 2.35
C LEU A 99 -18.02 -1.06 1.14
N LEU A 100 -17.61 0.19 1.24
CA LEU A 100 -17.64 1.11 0.11
C LEU A 100 -16.51 0.79 -0.88
N PRO A 101 -16.72 0.95 -2.20
CA PRO A 101 -15.71 0.74 -3.22
C PRO A 101 -14.45 1.56 -2.96
N ARG A 102 -13.28 0.95 -3.11
CA ARG A 102 -11.99 1.59 -2.90
C ARG A 102 -11.64 2.51 -4.05
N ARG A 103 -11.05 3.67 -3.74
CA ARG A 103 -10.54 4.64 -4.72
C ARG A 103 -9.07 4.40 -5.08
N GLY A 104 -8.35 3.69 -4.23
CA GLY A 104 -6.97 3.27 -4.39
C GLY A 104 -6.60 2.34 -3.24
N ALA A 105 -5.71 1.39 -3.47
CA ALA A 105 -5.27 0.48 -2.43
C ALA A 105 -3.88 -0.08 -2.72
N ILE A 106 -3.05 -0.10 -1.69
CA ILE A 106 -1.78 -0.80 -1.76
C ILE A 106 -2.01 -2.24 -1.32
N LYS A 107 -1.60 -3.17 -2.17
CA LYS A 107 -1.72 -4.61 -1.95
C LYS A 107 -0.36 -5.27 -1.90
N ARG A 108 -0.29 -6.47 -1.34
CA ARG A 108 0.86 -7.35 -1.42
C ARG A 108 0.44 -8.80 -1.58
N GLY A 109 1.29 -9.63 -2.15
CA GLY A 109 1.17 -11.07 -2.05
C GLY A 109 1.37 -11.53 -0.59
N ALA A 110 0.43 -12.30 -0.06
CA ALA A 110 0.55 -12.87 1.28
C ALA A 110 1.59 -14.01 1.29
N ALA A 111 2.32 -14.14 2.41
CA ALA A 111 3.23 -15.27 2.60
C ALA A 111 2.45 -16.58 2.75
N GLY A 112 2.98 -17.69 2.22
CA GLY A 112 2.42 -19.04 2.35
C GLY A 112 2.33 -19.79 1.02
N GLU A 113 2.01 -21.10 1.09
CA GLU A 113 1.91 -21.99 -0.08
C GLU A 113 0.75 -21.62 -1.03
N HIS A 114 -0.26 -20.89 -0.53
CA HIS A 114 -1.40 -20.48 -1.30
C HIS A 114 -1.33 -18.99 -1.57
N TYR A 115 -1.28 -18.63 -2.87
CA TYR A 115 -1.29 -17.24 -3.31
C TYR A 115 -2.55 -16.52 -2.82
N ARG A 116 -2.37 -15.44 -2.04
CA ARG A 116 -3.44 -14.56 -1.56
C ARG A 116 -2.96 -13.12 -1.68
N GLN A 117 -3.83 -12.25 -2.14
CA GLN A 117 -3.61 -10.82 -2.05
C GLN A 117 -4.05 -10.31 -0.67
N GLN A 118 -3.30 -9.38 -0.11
CA GLN A 118 -3.67 -8.70 1.11
C GLN A 118 -3.62 -7.19 0.88
N VAL A 119 -4.73 -6.51 1.13
CA VAL A 119 -4.76 -5.05 1.17
C VAL A 119 -3.99 -4.58 2.40
N ILE A 120 -3.03 -3.70 2.18
CA ILE A 120 -2.18 -3.13 3.22
C ILE A 120 -2.79 -1.85 3.74
N ALA A 121 -3.20 -0.97 2.82
CA ALA A 121 -3.82 0.31 3.07
C ALA A 121 -4.81 0.62 1.95
N ALA A 122 -5.93 1.23 2.28
CA ALA A 122 -7.01 1.56 1.34
C ALA A 122 -7.30 3.05 1.34
N ASN A 123 -7.85 3.54 0.21
CA ASN A 123 -8.20 4.95 0.00
C ASN A 123 -7.01 5.87 0.31
N VAL A 124 -5.85 5.52 -0.26
CA VAL A 124 -4.57 6.21 -0.11
C VAL A 124 -4.35 7.14 -1.31
N ASP A 125 -3.93 8.37 -1.05
CA ASP A 125 -3.57 9.36 -2.07
C ASP A 125 -2.07 9.37 -2.34
N THR A 126 -1.25 9.17 -1.31
CA THR A 126 0.22 9.26 -1.40
C THR A 126 0.91 8.09 -0.69
N ALA A 127 1.89 7.49 -1.34
CA ALA A 127 2.79 6.53 -0.73
C ALA A 127 4.16 7.18 -0.45
N LEU A 128 4.50 7.38 0.81
CA LEU A 128 5.81 7.84 1.24
C LEU A 128 6.75 6.62 1.32
N VAL A 129 7.59 6.46 0.30
CA VAL A 129 8.60 5.39 0.22
C VAL A 129 9.82 5.83 1.00
N VAL A 130 9.95 5.32 2.22
CA VAL A 130 10.98 5.76 3.20
C VAL A 130 12.19 4.85 3.13
N SER A 131 13.36 5.44 2.90
CA SER A 131 14.68 4.80 2.93
C SER A 131 15.67 5.61 3.78
N GLY A 132 16.50 4.97 4.59
CA GLY A 132 17.57 5.64 5.32
C GLY A 132 18.77 5.91 4.40
N LEU A 133 19.39 7.10 4.51
CA LEU A 133 20.68 7.41 3.91
C LEU A 133 21.81 6.89 4.81
N ASP A 134 21.88 5.58 4.94
CA ASP A 134 22.91 4.85 5.69
C ASP A 134 23.23 3.55 4.95
N ALA A 135 23.89 2.60 5.62
CA ALA A 135 24.26 1.30 5.04
C ALA A 135 23.05 0.50 4.47
N ASP A 136 21.81 0.89 4.80
CA ASP A 136 20.58 0.28 4.26
C ASP A 136 20.08 0.98 2.99
N PHE A 137 20.72 2.05 2.51
CA PHE A 137 20.33 2.71 1.25
C PHE A 137 20.50 1.75 0.08
N ASN A 138 19.40 1.52 -0.65
CA ASN A 138 19.40 0.62 -1.80
C ASN A 138 18.37 1.08 -2.83
N PRO A 139 18.82 1.64 -3.98
CA PRO A 139 17.92 2.10 -5.06
C PRO A 139 16.99 0.99 -5.57
N ARG A 140 17.49 -0.25 -5.69
CA ARG A 140 16.70 -1.38 -6.21
C ARG A 140 15.57 -1.80 -5.27
N ARG A 141 15.75 -1.56 -3.97
CA ARG A 141 14.67 -1.73 -2.99
C ARG A 141 13.64 -0.62 -3.09
N ILE A 142 14.05 0.62 -3.37
CA ILE A 142 13.14 1.74 -3.61
C ILE A 142 12.29 1.45 -4.86
N GLU A 143 12.89 1.03 -5.96
CA GLU A 143 12.17 0.62 -7.20
C GLU A 143 11.13 -0.47 -6.93
N ARG A 144 11.46 -1.47 -6.08
CA ARG A 144 10.49 -2.50 -5.67
C ARG A 144 9.30 -1.91 -4.90
N TYR A 145 9.51 -0.90 -4.05
CA TYR A 145 8.40 -0.21 -3.37
C TYR A 145 7.57 0.61 -4.35
N LEU A 146 8.21 1.28 -5.32
CA LEU A 146 7.52 2.02 -6.37
C LEU A 146 6.65 1.10 -7.22
N LEU A 147 7.15 -0.08 -7.58
CA LEU A 147 6.38 -1.08 -8.32
C LEU A 147 5.07 -1.48 -7.62
N LEU A 148 5.05 -1.58 -6.28
CA LEU A 148 3.83 -1.90 -5.54
C LEU A 148 2.79 -0.78 -5.55
N VAL A 149 3.21 0.42 -5.87
CA VAL A 149 2.36 1.61 -5.97
C VAL A 149 1.91 1.84 -7.42
N ALA A 150 2.71 1.39 -8.38
CA ALA A 150 2.44 1.53 -9.80
C ALA A 150 1.08 0.92 -10.20
N GLY A 151 0.32 1.60 -11.03
CA GLY A 151 -1.01 1.17 -11.46
C GLY A 151 -2.13 1.26 -10.41
N THR A 152 -1.83 1.72 -9.20
CA THR A 152 -2.84 1.79 -8.11
C THR A 152 -3.56 3.13 -8.02
N GLY A 153 -3.14 4.13 -8.77
CA GLY A 153 -3.63 5.51 -8.68
C GLY A 153 -3.09 6.27 -7.46
N VAL A 154 -2.14 5.69 -6.70
CA VAL A 154 -1.50 6.31 -5.54
C VAL A 154 -0.22 7.00 -5.97
N ALA A 155 -0.03 8.29 -5.63
CA ALA A 155 1.17 9.05 -5.98
C ALA A 155 2.37 8.64 -5.11
N PRO A 156 3.49 8.16 -5.66
CA PRO A 156 4.69 7.84 -4.89
C PRO A 156 5.51 9.10 -4.59
N VAL A 157 6.14 9.11 -3.39
CA VAL A 157 7.15 10.11 -2.99
C VAL A 157 8.26 9.37 -2.26
N VAL A 158 9.50 9.50 -2.69
CA VAL A 158 10.66 8.91 -2.02
C VAL A 158 11.16 9.87 -0.94
N VAL A 159 11.27 9.36 0.28
CA VAL A 159 11.75 10.12 1.45
C VAL A 159 13.02 9.47 1.96
N LEU A 160 14.16 10.12 1.69
CA LEU A 160 15.47 9.69 2.16
C LEU A 160 15.71 10.31 3.54
N THR A 161 15.58 9.51 4.57
CA THR A 161 15.77 9.94 5.97
C THR A 161 17.25 9.89 6.37
N LYS A 162 17.57 10.38 7.58
CA LYS A 162 18.94 10.41 8.15
C LYS A 162 19.92 11.26 7.33
N ALA A 163 19.41 12.22 6.54
CA ALA A 163 20.24 13.11 5.72
C ALA A 163 21.24 13.91 6.56
N ASP A 164 20.89 14.29 7.77
CA ASP A 164 21.77 14.94 8.75
C ASP A 164 23.01 14.10 9.06
N LYS A 165 22.85 12.80 9.30
CA LYS A 165 23.94 11.89 9.57
C LYS A 165 24.78 11.60 8.34
N ALA A 166 24.14 11.43 7.18
CA ALA A 166 24.84 11.19 5.93
C ALA A 166 25.72 12.38 5.56
N LEU A 167 25.19 13.60 5.60
CA LEU A 167 25.94 14.84 5.31
C LEU A 167 27.06 15.14 6.31
N ALA A 168 26.90 14.71 7.57
CA ALA A 168 27.97 14.86 8.57
C ALA A 168 29.17 13.94 8.28
N ASN A 169 28.94 12.79 7.63
CA ASN A 169 29.98 11.84 7.26
C ASN A 169 30.57 12.14 5.88
N ASP A 170 29.72 12.51 4.93
CA ASP A 170 30.07 12.82 3.54
C ASP A 170 29.17 13.95 3.00
N PRO A 171 29.73 15.13 2.70
CA PRO A 171 28.98 16.26 2.14
C PRO A 171 28.29 15.94 0.80
N GLY A 172 28.81 14.98 0.02
CA GLY A 172 28.24 14.55 -1.27
C GLY A 172 27.15 13.49 -1.17
N ALA A 173 26.94 12.89 0.01
CA ALA A 173 26.07 11.73 0.18
C ALA A 173 24.63 11.89 -0.35
N VAL A 174 24.06 13.09 -0.24
CA VAL A 174 22.70 13.37 -0.75
C VAL A 174 22.70 13.45 -2.27
N ASP A 175 23.69 14.08 -2.86
CA ASP A 175 23.80 14.24 -4.32
C ASP A 175 24.08 12.88 -4.97
N ASP A 176 24.94 12.08 -4.37
CA ASP A 176 25.20 10.69 -4.82
C ASP A 176 23.96 9.82 -4.76
N ALA A 177 23.17 9.92 -3.67
CA ALA A 177 21.91 9.21 -3.55
C ALA A 177 20.88 9.66 -4.59
N ARG A 178 20.81 10.96 -4.90
CA ARG A 178 19.94 11.49 -5.96
C ARG A 178 20.42 11.06 -7.34
N ALA A 179 21.71 11.02 -7.58
CA ALA A 179 22.29 10.49 -8.82
C ALA A 179 21.95 9.00 -9.01
N ALA A 180 22.04 8.19 -7.95
CA ALA A 180 21.64 6.79 -7.96
C ALA A 180 20.12 6.57 -8.19
N LEU A 181 19.30 7.60 -8.04
CA LEU A 181 17.85 7.60 -8.30
C LEU A 181 17.48 8.50 -9.50
N ALA A 182 18.44 8.83 -10.37
CA ALA A 182 18.21 9.75 -11.50
C ALA A 182 17.06 9.29 -12.40
N ASP A 183 16.96 7.99 -12.69
CA ASP A 183 15.88 7.44 -13.52
C ASP A 183 14.51 7.56 -12.84
N VAL A 184 14.44 7.37 -11.53
CA VAL A 184 13.22 7.57 -10.72
C VAL A 184 12.79 9.04 -10.74
N ILE A 185 13.75 9.95 -10.60
CA ILE A 185 13.51 11.41 -10.66
C ILE A 185 13.06 11.82 -12.07
N ALA A 186 13.68 11.27 -13.11
CA ALA A 186 13.32 11.54 -14.51
C ALA A 186 11.88 11.12 -14.86
N GLN A 187 11.36 10.10 -14.18
CA GLN A 187 9.96 9.68 -14.28
C GLN A 187 8.99 10.58 -13.50
N GLY A 188 9.47 11.66 -12.90
CA GLY A 188 8.67 12.62 -12.17
C GLY A 188 8.35 12.23 -10.73
N VAL A 189 8.98 11.19 -10.18
CA VAL A 189 8.82 10.82 -8.77
C VAL A 189 9.62 11.77 -7.89
N PRO A 190 8.98 12.49 -6.95
CA PRO A 190 9.68 13.38 -6.03
C PRO A 190 10.61 12.60 -5.10
N VAL A 191 11.86 13.09 -4.94
CA VAL A 191 12.85 12.52 -4.02
C VAL A 191 13.31 13.61 -3.06
N LEU A 192 12.98 13.45 -1.76
CA LEU A 192 13.34 14.38 -0.70
C LEU A 192 14.33 13.75 0.26
N ALA A 193 15.42 14.47 0.56
CA ALA A 193 16.34 14.11 1.62
C ALA A 193 16.02 14.94 2.86
N VAL A 194 15.77 14.29 4.00
CA VAL A 194 15.27 14.94 5.20
C VAL A 194 15.96 14.40 6.47
N ASN A 195 16.03 15.24 7.49
CA ASN A 195 16.23 14.78 8.87
C ASN A 195 14.86 14.46 9.47
N ALA A 196 14.52 13.16 9.56
CA ALA A 196 13.22 12.73 10.08
C ALA A 196 12.88 13.23 11.50
N LYS A 197 13.86 13.74 12.26
CA LYS A 197 13.67 14.33 13.60
C LYS A 197 13.40 15.83 13.55
N ALA A 198 13.71 16.49 12.45
CA ALA A 198 13.63 17.94 12.34
C ALA A 198 12.19 18.39 12.02
N PRO A 199 11.67 19.44 12.71
CA PRO A 199 10.32 19.96 12.45
C PRO A 199 10.10 20.41 11.00
N GLU A 200 11.15 20.88 10.32
CA GLU A 200 11.14 21.33 8.94
C GLU A 200 10.73 20.20 7.96
N THR A 201 10.91 18.96 8.37
CA THR A 201 10.48 17.78 7.58
C THR A 201 8.96 17.76 7.37
N ALA A 202 8.18 18.20 8.36
CA ALA A 202 6.73 18.32 8.19
C ALA A 202 6.35 19.36 7.13
N ALA A 203 7.05 20.49 7.09
CA ALA A 203 6.85 21.52 6.06
C ALA A 203 7.26 21.03 4.66
N ALA A 204 8.37 20.29 4.56
CA ALA A 204 8.82 19.71 3.29
C ALA A 204 7.82 18.69 2.73
N LEU A 205 7.09 17.96 3.57
CA LEU A 205 6.09 16.96 3.17
C LEU A 205 4.67 17.54 3.05
N ALA A 206 4.43 18.81 3.44
CA ALA A 206 3.12 19.43 3.40
C ALA A 206 2.39 19.36 2.03
N PRO A 207 3.04 19.43 0.87
CA PRO A 207 2.38 19.31 -0.43
C PRO A 207 1.60 17.99 -0.60
N TRP A 208 2.01 16.93 0.07
CA TRP A 208 1.41 15.58 0.01
C TRP A 208 0.55 15.24 1.24
N LEU A 209 0.60 16.08 2.28
CA LEU A 209 -0.11 15.89 3.55
C LEU A 209 -1.14 17.02 3.76
N ARG A 210 -1.96 17.26 2.74
CA ARG A 210 -3.02 18.28 2.76
C ARG A 210 -4.24 17.77 3.52
N PRO A 211 -5.09 18.67 4.05
CA PRO A 211 -6.36 18.29 4.67
C PRO A 211 -7.18 17.36 3.77
N GLY A 212 -7.75 16.32 4.35
CA GLY A 212 -8.57 15.33 3.64
C GLY A 212 -7.79 14.27 2.83
N THR A 213 -6.46 14.41 2.68
CA THR A 213 -5.64 13.38 2.01
C THR A 213 -5.17 12.29 2.98
N THR A 214 -4.84 11.13 2.43
CA THR A 214 -4.30 10.00 3.18
C THR A 214 -2.96 9.59 2.61
N ALA A 215 -1.94 9.56 3.45
CA ALA A 215 -0.64 9.02 3.10
C ALA A 215 -0.39 7.69 3.81
N VAL A 216 0.41 6.82 3.19
CA VAL A 216 0.91 5.60 3.79
C VAL A 216 2.44 5.60 3.83
N LEU A 217 3.02 5.11 4.92
CA LEU A 217 4.47 4.89 5.01
C LEU A 217 4.81 3.48 4.58
N VAL A 218 5.69 3.37 3.59
CA VAL A 218 6.27 2.09 3.13
C VAL A 218 7.79 2.17 3.20
N GLY A 219 8.46 1.06 3.50
CA GLY A 219 9.92 1.04 3.59
C GLY A 219 10.44 -0.01 4.58
N SER A 220 11.76 -0.26 4.56
CA SER A 220 12.44 -1.25 5.39
C SER A 220 12.36 -0.93 6.89
N SER A 221 12.65 -1.94 7.71
CA SER A 221 12.82 -1.72 9.15
C SER A 221 14.07 -0.86 9.38
N GLY A 222 13.99 0.11 10.30
CA GLY A 222 15.11 1.02 10.56
C GLY A 222 15.25 2.18 9.58
N ALA A 223 14.42 2.26 8.51
CA ALA A 223 14.41 3.37 7.56
C ALA A 223 13.95 4.72 8.16
N GLY A 224 13.52 4.77 9.42
CA GLY A 224 13.10 6.01 10.09
C GLY A 224 11.60 6.31 10.03
N LYS A 225 10.75 5.36 9.61
CA LYS A 225 9.28 5.55 9.52
C LYS A 225 8.66 6.01 10.84
N SER A 226 8.93 5.31 11.95
CA SER A 226 8.38 5.69 13.27
C SER A 226 8.88 7.06 13.74
N THR A 227 10.12 7.41 13.42
CA THR A 227 10.67 8.74 13.71
C THR A 227 9.93 9.80 12.90
N LEU A 228 9.74 9.55 11.61
CA LEU A 228 8.99 10.43 10.71
C LEU A 228 7.54 10.59 11.17
N THR A 229 6.88 9.49 11.56
CA THR A 229 5.51 9.52 12.13
C THR A 229 5.44 10.45 13.34
N ASN A 230 6.37 10.30 14.30
CA ASN A 230 6.40 11.15 15.51
C ASN A 230 6.57 12.64 15.17
N THR A 231 7.46 12.96 14.22
CA THR A 231 7.66 14.34 13.76
C THR A 231 6.41 14.92 13.09
N LEU A 232 5.73 14.13 12.25
CA LEU A 232 4.47 14.55 11.60
C LEU A 232 3.32 14.71 12.60
N LEU A 233 3.31 13.94 13.69
CA LEU A 233 2.33 14.05 14.77
C LEU A 233 2.63 15.20 15.74
N GLY A 234 3.85 15.75 15.75
CA GLY A 234 4.29 16.71 16.74
C GLY A 234 4.35 16.15 18.18
N SER A 235 4.38 14.81 18.33
CA SER A 235 4.39 14.13 19.61
C SER A 235 5.04 12.75 19.52
N GLU A 236 5.68 12.30 20.62
CA GLU A 236 6.26 10.96 20.70
C GLU A 236 5.20 9.87 20.96
N ARG A 237 4.36 9.59 19.99
CA ARG A 237 3.37 8.49 20.07
C ARG A 237 3.98 7.13 19.73
N MET A 238 4.97 7.10 18.84
CA MET A 238 5.59 5.87 18.36
C MET A 238 6.93 5.65 19.08
N ARG A 239 7.13 4.47 19.66
CA ARG A 239 8.44 4.11 20.23
C ARG A 239 9.45 3.96 19.10
N THR A 240 10.43 4.84 19.04
CA THR A 240 11.57 4.71 18.15
C THR A 240 12.56 3.73 18.80
N ALA A 241 12.74 2.55 18.20
CA ALA A 241 13.84 1.68 18.57
C ALA A 241 15.14 2.29 18.02
N GLU A 242 15.99 2.80 18.88
CA GLU A 242 17.42 2.93 18.55
C GLU A 242 17.91 1.52 18.23
N VAL A 243 18.57 1.37 17.09
CA VAL A 243 19.25 0.12 16.71
C VAL A 243 20.36 -0.12 17.73
N ARG A 244 20.06 -0.83 18.81
CA ARG A 244 21.09 -1.39 19.68
C ARG A 244 21.63 -2.63 18.99
N ALA A 245 22.84 -2.52 18.48
CA ALA A 245 23.62 -3.69 18.14
C ALA A 245 23.72 -4.59 19.39
N GLY A 246 23.02 -5.73 19.37
CA GLY A 246 23.29 -6.80 20.34
C GLY A 246 22.15 -7.32 21.22
N ASP A 247 20.87 -7.06 20.95
CA ASP A 247 19.82 -7.70 21.74
C ASP A 247 18.70 -8.30 20.88
N ASP A 248 18.71 -9.64 20.78
CA ASP A 248 17.82 -10.49 19.98
C ASP A 248 16.42 -10.66 20.60
N ARG A 249 16.03 -9.80 21.57
CA ARG A 249 14.72 -9.87 22.26
C ARG A 249 13.95 -8.56 22.14
N GLY A 250 13.73 -8.08 20.89
CA GLY A 250 12.88 -6.93 20.60
C GLY A 250 11.39 -7.23 20.77
N ARG A 251 10.85 -7.04 21.95
CA ARG A 251 9.42 -6.99 22.23
C ARG A 251 8.87 -5.60 21.91
N HIS A 252 7.81 -5.57 21.05
CA HIS A 252 6.85 -4.49 20.81
C HIS A 252 7.33 -3.27 20.00
N THR A 253 7.62 -3.50 18.73
CA THR A 253 7.26 -2.57 17.65
C THR A 253 5.75 -2.65 17.46
N THR A 254 5.09 -1.53 17.14
CA THR A 254 3.66 -1.43 16.83
C THR A 254 3.21 -2.60 15.96
N THR A 255 2.41 -3.51 16.52
CA THR A 255 1.96 -4.75 15.84
C THR A 255 0.69 -4.53 15.02
N HIS A 256 0.08 -3.35 15.11
CA HIS A 256 -1.19 -3.02 14.48
C HIS A 256 -1.00 -1.91 13.45
N ARG A 257 -1.70 -2.04 12.32
CA ARG A 257 -1.84 -0.97 11.34
C ARG A 257 -2.87 0.00 11.89
N ALA A 258 -2.55 1.29 11.88
CA ALA A 258 -3.46 2.32 12.34
C ALA A 258 -3.48 3.50 11.37
N LEU A 259 -4.66 4.07 11.17
CA LEU A 259 -4.84 5.35 10.51
C LEU A 259 -4.83 6.43 11.59
N ILE A 260 -3.93 7.38 11.44
CA ILE A 260 -3.65 8.41 12.45
C ILE A 260 -3.93 9.77 11.83
N PRO A 261 -4.88 10.56 12.36
CA PRO A 261 -5.08 11.93 11.93
C PRO A 261 -3.86 12.80 12.29
N LEU A 262 -3.41 13.62 11.35
CA LEU A 262 -2.33 14.59 11.55
C LEU A 262 -2.91 15.99 11.85
N SER A 263 -2.10 16.83 12.50
CA SER A 263 -2.45 18.24 12.75
C SER A 263 -2.67 19.05 11.47
N SER A 264 -2.12 18.61 10.33
CA SER A 264 -2.37 19.20 9.01
C SER A 264 -3.78 18.92 8.46
N GLY A 265 -4.58 18.06 9.11
CA GLY A 265 -5.85 17.56 8.58
C GLY A 265 -5.71 16.41 7.57
N ALA A 266 -4.50 15.94 7.30
CA ALA A 266 -4.26 14.70 6.57
C ALA A 266 -4.38 13.50 7.50
N CYS A 267 -4.49 12.29 6.92
CA CYS A 267 -4.37 11.03 7.64
C CYS A 267 -3.08 10.32 7.25
N LEU A 268 -2.45 9.64 8.20
CA LEU A 268 -1.29 8.81 7.99
C LEU A 268 -1.61 7.36 8.34
N ILE A 269 -1.34 6.42 7.43
CA ILE A 269 -1.41 4.99 7.72
C ILE A 269 0.01 4.50 7.99
N ASP A 270 0.27 4.09 9.22
CA ASP A 270 1.53 3.42 9.55
C ASP A 270 1.39 1.91 9.38
N THR A 271 2.32 1.34 8.62
CA THR A 271 2.33 -0.08 8.28
C THR A 271 3.56 -0.75 8.91
N PRO A 272 3.47 -1.24 10.15
CA PRO A 272 4.59 -1.91 10.79
C PRO A 272 4.98 -3.19 10.03
N GLY A 273 6.28 -3.40 9.85
CA GLY A 273 6.83 -4.68 9.44
C GLY A 273 6.70 -5.06 7.96
N MET A 274 6.67 -4.10 7.03
CA MET A 274 6.70 -4.37 5.59
C MET A 274 8.10 -4.81 5.12
N ARG A 275 8.61 -5.92 5.67
CA ARG A 275 9.94 -6.46 5.32
C ARG A 275 9.95 -7.23 4.00
N GLU A 276 8.85 -7.88 3.65
CA GLU A 276 8.73 -8.67 2.42
C GLU A 276 7.51 -8.19 1.62
N LEU A 277 7.79 -7.52 0.52
CA LEU A 277 6.80 -7.12 -0.44
C LEU A 277 6.88 -8.06 -1.63
N LYS A 278 5.90 -8.98 -1.70
CA LYS A 278 5.74 -9.87 -2.85
C LYS A 278 4.72 -9.25 -3.80
N PRO A 279 5.04 -9.19 -5.11
CA PRO A 279 4.08 -8.74 -6.11
C PRO A 279 2.78 -9.55 -6.07
N THR A 280 1.72 -8.90 -6.47
CA THR A 280 0.36 -9.47 -6.57
C THR A 280 0.04 -9.99 -7.97
N GLY A 281 0.87 -9.62 -8.97
CA GLY A 281 0.62 -9.86 -10.39
C GLY A 281 -0.35 -8.86 -11.03
N GLU A 282 -0.65 -7.76 -10.33
CA GLU A 282 -1.47 -6.65 -10.82
C GLU A 282 -0.65 -5.35 -10.94
N GLU A 283 0.64 -5.38 -10.60
CA GLU A 283 1.55 -4.23 -10.68
C GLU A 283 1.84 -3.87 -12.13
N ASP A 284 1.95 -2.57 -12.39
CA ASP A 284 2.36 -2.03 -13.67
C ASP A 284 3.87 -1.85 -13.72
N VAL A 285 4.56 -2.85 -14.31
CA VAL A 285 6.02 -2.83 -14.47
C VAL A 285 6.44 -1.73 -15.44
N ALA A 286 5.63 -1.50 -16.51
CA ALA A 286 5.93 -0.48 -17.51
C ALA A 286 5.88 0.93 -16.92
N GLU A 287 4.99 1.22 -15.97
CA GLU A 287 4.96 2.51 -15.26
C GLU A 287 6.26 2.74 -14.45
N THR A 288 6.75 1.69 -13.78
CA THR A 288 7.97 1.80 -12.94
C THR A 288 9.26 1.87 -13.76
N PHE A 289 9.30 1.23 -14.91
CA PHE A 289 10.48 1.11 -15.80
C PHE A 289 10.21 1.67 -17.19
N ALA A 290 9.47 2.78 -17.28
CA ALA A 290 9.08 3.40 -18.54
C ALA A 290 10.28 3.78 -19.43
N ASP A 291 11.41 4.09 -18.83
CA ASP A 291 12.69 4.35 -19.51
C ASP A 291 13.21 3.10 -20.24
N ILE A 292 13.15 1.93 -19.60
CA ILE A 292 13.60 0.65 -20.20
C ILE A 292 12.58 0.18 -21.23
N GLU A 293 11.29 0.29 -20.96
CA GLU A 293 10.22 -0.08 -21.91
C GLU A 293 10.31 0.75 -23.21
N ALA A 294 10.54 2.05 -23.11
CA ALA A 294 10.73 2.90 -24.28
C ALA A 294 11.94 2.49 -25.14
N ILE A 295 13.03 2.02 -24.50
CA ILE A 295 14.20 1.49 -25.23
C ILE A 295 13.86 0.12 -25.85
N ALA A 296 13.08 -0.70 -25.15
CA ALA A 296 12.70 -2.04 -25.59
C ALA A 296 11.85 -2.03 -26.87
N GLU A 297 11.10 -0.96 -27.15
CA GLU A 297 10.40 -0.75 -28.42
C GLU A 297 11.34 -0.80 -29.63
N GLY A 298 12.62 -0.44 -29.44
CA GLY A 298 13.67 -0.52 -30.46
C GLY A 298 14.28 -1.90 -30.65
N CYS A 299 13.86 -2.93 -29.93
CA CYS A 299 14.37 -4.28 -30.10
C CYS A 299 13.95 -4.90 -31.43
N ARG A 300 14.85 -5.70 -32.04
CA ARG A 300 14.56 -6.39 -33.29
C ARG A 300 13.39 -7.38 -33.19
N PHE A 301 13.22 -8.03 -32.05
CA PHE A 301 12.17 -9.01 -31.78
C PHE A 301 11.16 -8.47 -30.78
N ARG A 302 9.88 -8.69 -31.04
CA ARG A 302 8.78 -8.25 -30.16
C ARG A 302 8.74 -8.97 -28.79
N ASP A 303 9.26 -10.20 -28.77
CA ASP A 303 9.34 -11.08 -27.60
C ASP A 303 10.78 -11.15 -27.04
N CYS A 304 11.53 -10.06 -27.21
CA CYS A 304 12.91 -9.98 -26.75
C CYS A 304 12.97 -10.07 -25.21
N ALA A 305 13.66 -11.09 -24.70
CA ALA A 305 13.91 -11.26 -23.28
C ALA A 305 15.09 -10.41 -22.75
N HIS A 306 15.77 -9.65 -23.64
CA HIS A 306 16.90 -8.77 -23.35
C HIS A 306 18.15 -9.49 -22.79
N GLU A 307 18.22 -10.81 -22.92
CA GLU A 307 19.34 -11.63 -22.42
C GLU A 307 20.43 -11.84 -23.45
N ARG A 308 20.10 -12.42 -24.61
CA ARG A 308 21.08 -12.86 -25.62
C ARG A 308 20.67 -12.54 -27.05
N GLU A 309 19.51 -12.00 -27.29
CA GLU A 309 18.94 -11.78 -28.61
C GLU A 309 19.80 -10.80 -29.44
N PRO A 310 20.09 -11.10 -30.68
CA PRO A 310 20.81 -10.19 -31.59
C PRO A 310 19.93 -9.00 -31.94
N GLY A 311 20.47 -7.79 -31.86
CA GLY A 311 19.73 -6.55 -32.14
C GLY A 311 18.83 -6.13 -30.99
N CYS A 312 19.15 -6.51 -29.73
CA CYS A 312 18.48 -6.03 -28.53
C CYS A 312 18.91 -4.60 -28.22
N ALA A 313 17.94 -3.64 -28.25
CA ALA A 313 18.20 -2.24 -27.98
C ALA A 313 18.55 -1.99 -26.50
N VAL A 314 17.93 -2.73 -25.58
CA VAL A 314 18.21 -2.60 -24.13
C VAL A 314 19.66 -3.01 -23.82
N ARG A 315 20.17 -4.09 -24.40
CA ARG A 315 21.57 -4.47 -24.23
C ARG A 315 22.53 -3.44 -24.83
N ALA A 316 22.20 -2.92 -26.01
CA ALA A 316 23.00 -1.87 -26.63
C ALA A 316 23.06 -0.60 -25.77
N ALA A 317 21.93 -0.23 -25.12
CA ALA A 317 21.85 0.88 -24.18
C ALA A 317 22.72 0.65 -22.93
N VAL A 318 22.74 -0.57 -22.40
CA VAL A 318 23.64 -0.94 -21.27
C VAL A 318 25.12 -0.87 -21.70
N GLU A 319 25.45 -1.36 -22.89
CA GLU A 319 26.82 -1.31 -23.42
C GLU A 319 27.29 0.13 -23.70
N ALA A 320 26.38 1.00 -24.11
CA ALA A 320 26.60 2.44 -24.28
C ALA A 320 26.63 3.24 -22.97
N GLY A 321 26.27 2.63 -21.83
CA GLY A 321 26.20 3.29 -20.54
C GLY A 321 25.02 4.27 -20.38
N THR A 322 24.00 4.20 -21.25
CA THR A 322 22.79 5.04 -21.19
C THR A 322 21.76 4.49 -20.21
N VAL A 323 21.83 3.21 -19.86
CA VAL A 323 21.02 2.58 -18.81
C VAL A 323 21.94 1.76 -17.90
N ASP A 324 21.69 1.85 -16.59
CA ASP A 324 22.45 1.08 -15.62
C ASP A 324 22.14 -0.42 -15.74
N ARG A 325 23.20 -1.24 -15.78
CA ARG A 325 23.13 -2.70 -15.87
C ARG A 325 22.33 -3.32 -14.72
N GLU A 326 22.54 -2.82 -13.50
CA GLU A 326 21.82 -3.34 -12.32
C GLU A 326 20.34 -3.00 -12.38
N ARG A 327 20.00 -1.81 -12.95
CA ARG A 327 18.60 -1.43 -13.16
C ARG A 327 17.89 -2.36 -14.13
N VAL A 328 18.53 -2.72 -15.25
CA VAL A 328 17.98 -3.70 -16.21
C VAL A 328 17.84 -5.08 -15.55
N ALA A 329 18.83 -5.52 -14.79
CA ALA A 329 18.74 -6.79 -14.06
C ALA A 329 17.56 -6.79 -13.05
N ASN A 330 17.32 -5.66 -12.38
CA ASN A 330 16.19 -5.51 -11.48
C ASN A 330 14.85 -5.49 -12.22
N PHE A 331 14.77 -4.82 -13.37
CA PHE A 331 13.61 -4.83 -14.27
C PHE A 331 13.23 -6.27 -14.66
N LEU A 332 14.16 -7.04 -15.18
CA LEU A 332 13.91 -8.43 -15.59
C LEU A 332 13.44 -9.29 -14.42
N LYS A 333 14.14 -9.19 -13.30
CA LYS A 333 13.75 -9.90 -12.07
C LYS A 333 12.35 -9.57 -11.59
N LEU A 334 11.98 -8.30 -11.54
CA LEU A 334 10.68 -7.86 -11.09
C LEU A 334 9.57 -8.22 -12.09
N SER A 335 9.85 -8.14 -13.39
CA SER A 335 8.95 -8.58 -14.47
C SER A 335 8.61 -10.07 -14.32
N ASP A 336 9.60 -10.93 -14.09
CA ASP A 336 9.41 -12.35 -13.85
C ASP A 336 8.61 -12.63 -12.57
N GLU A 337 8.89 -11.88 -11.48
CA GLU A 337 8.15 -12.02 -10.22
C GLU A 337 6.67 -11.64 -10.40
N VAL A 338 6.38 -10.55 -11.13
CA VAL A 338 5.01 -10.08 -11.43
C VAL A 338 4.30 -11.07 -12.35
N ALA A 339 4.94 -11.50 -13.44
CA ALA A 339 4.38 -12.49 -14.36
C ALA A 339 4.03 -13.81 -13.64
N GLY A 340 4.94 -14.34 -12.83
CA GLY A 340 4.70 -15.54 -12.04
C GLY A 340 3.61 -15.36 -10.97
N ALA A 341 3.42 -14.14 -10.44
CA ALA A 341 2.31 -13.82 -9.56
C ALA A 341 0.98 -13.72 -10.33
N ALA A 342 0.99 -13.12 -11.52
CA ALA A 342 -0.17 -13.00 -12.41
C ALA A 342 -0.70 -14.37 -12.83
N ASP A 343 0.16 -15.31 -13.19
CA ASP A 343 -0.20 -16.68 -13.55
C ASP A 343 -0.89 -17.41 -12.39
N ARG A 344 -0.34 -17.27 -11.18
CA ARG A 344 -0.97 -17.82 -9.95
C ARG A 344 -2.33 -17.17 -9.67
N LEU A 345 -2.45 -15.88 -9.88
CA LEU A 345 -3.70 -15.14 -9.73
C LEU A 345 -4.76 -15.59 -10.74
N ALA A 346 -4.38 -15.73 -12.02
CA ALA A 346 -5.26 -16.19 -13.09
C ALA A 346 -5.77 -17.61 -12.82
N THR A 347 -4.88 -18.53 -12.44
CA THR A 347 -5.22 -19.91 -12.07
C THR A 347 -6.25 -19.93 -10.94
N ARG A 348 -6.04 -19.12 -9.89
CA ARG A 348 -6.96 -19.02 -8.76
C ARG A 348 -8.32 -18.44 -9.15
N ARG A 349 -8.34 -17.40 -10.00
CA ARG A 349 -9.59 -16.81 -10.52
C ARG A 349 -10.39 -17.85 -11.33
N ALA A 350 -9.71 -18.64 -12.18
CA ALA A 350 -10.33 -19.74 -12.94
C ALA A 350 -10.94 -20.81 -12.02
N GLN A 351 -10.19 -21.28 -11.03
CA GLN A 351 -10.68 -22.26 -10.04
C GLN A 351 -11.89 -21.73 -9.25
N LYS A 352 -11.87 -20.42 -8.85
CA LYS A 352 -13.01 -19.80 -8.15
C LYS A 352 -14.23 -19.70 -9.06
N ALA A 353 -14.06 -19.40 -10.34
CA ALA A 353 -15.13 -19.35 -11.32
C ALA A 353 -15.75 -20.74 -11.54
N GLU A 354 -14.94 -21.78 -11.71
CA GLU A 354 -15.38 -23.16 -11.86
C GLU A 354 -16.14 -23.66 -10.62
N ALA A 355 -15.59 -23.41 -9.43
CA ALA A 355 -16.25 -23.75 -8.17
C ALA A 355 -17.63 -23.06 -8.00
N ARG A 356 -17.76 -21.81 -8.48
CA ARG A 356 -19.06 -21.10 -8.52
C ARG A 356 -20.06 -21.78 -9.46
N VAL A 357 -19.63 -22.20 -10.66
CA VAL A 357 -20.48 -22.92 -11.63
C VAL A 357 -20.93 -24.25 -11.06
N GLN A 358 -20.01 -25.06 -10.55
CA GLN A 358 -20.31 -26.36 -9.93
C GLN A 358 -21.24 -26.20 -8.73
N GLY A 359 -21.01 -25.17 -7.90
CA GLY A 359 -21.86 -24.84 -6.76
C GLY A 359 -23.29 -24.47 -7.15
N LYS A 360 -23.46 -23.66 -8.23
CA LYS A 360 -24.82 -23.34 -8.75
C LYS A 360 -25.52 -24.59 -9.28
N ALA A 361 -24.80 -25.46 -10.02
CA ALA A 361 -25.34 -26.71 -10.55
C ALA A 361 -25.75 -27.68 -9.43
N LEU A 362 -24.94 -27.78 -8.36
CA LEU A 362 -25.28 -28.62 -7.21
C LEU A 362 -26.51 -28.08 -6.45
N ASN A 363 -26.60 -26.77 -6.22
CA ASN A 363 -27.77 -26.17 -5.56
C ASN A 363 -29.04 -26.42 -6.37
N LYS A 364 -28.98 -26.22 -7.71
CA LYS A 364 -30.13 -26.49 -8.58
C LYS A 364 -30.57 -27.94 -8.44
N ARG A 365 -29.64 -28.91 -8.47
CA ARG A 365 -29.95 -30.34 -8.27
C ARG A 365 -30.55 -30.63 -6.90
N LEU A 366 -30.11 -29.94 -5.84
CA LEU A 366 -30.65 -30.10 -4.50
C LEU A 366 -32.06 -29.48 -4.39
N ASP A 367 -32.28 -28.29 -4.98
CA ASP A 367 -33.60 -27.67 -5.06
C ASP A 367 -34.58 -28.53 -5.86
N ASP A 368 -34.15 -29.15 -6.99
CA ASP A 368 -34.95 -30.06 -7.80
C ASP A 368 -35.30 -31.36 -7.07
N LYS A 369 -34.41 -31.86 -6.18
CA LYS A 369 -34.56 -33.14 -5.47
C LYS A 369 -35.33 -33.00 -4.16
N TYR A 370 -35.21 -31.91 -3.43
CA TYR A 370 -35.77 -31.78 -2.08
C TYR A 370 -36.83 -30.70 -1.94
N GLY A 371 -37.13 -29.94 -3.00
CA GLY A 371 -38.10 -28.84 -2.98
C GLY A 371 -37.69 -27.68 -2.08
N ARG A 372 -37.99 -26.43 -2.41
CA ARG A 372 -37.95 -25.36 -1.43
C ARG A 372 -39.19 -25.48 -0.55
N HIS A 373 -39.03 -25.74 0.71
CA HIS A 373 -40.00 -25.41 1.76
C HIS A 373 -39.73 -24.03 2.30
#